data_621834d360cba74dec478bab812e2247
#
_entry.id   621834d360cba74dec478bab812e2247
#
_cell.length_a   1.000
_cell.length_b   1.000
_cell.length_c   1.000
_cell.angle_alpha   90.00
_cell.angle_beta   90.00
_cell.angle_gamma   90.00
#
_symmetry.space_group_name_H-M   'P 1'
#
loop_
_entity.id
_entity.type
_entity.pdbx_description
1 polymer ?
#
loop_
_entity_poly.entity_id
_entity_poly.type
_entity_poly.pdbx_seq_one_letter_code
_entity_poly.pdbx_strand_id
1 'polypeptide(L)'
;MTIRSDARALLQEILEDFYQPEPAQFPAVQALRVSHEAQRSLIDELVATQHLKQDMGRYALTVKGLLACGSAEAKRLAEACDALLPALKDAYRAEPGRTWAVDELAQRTGKRSAEIAKNLAFLIELPIASSYSRDPGTGLPTSIQFAESVLDAEPIGWPDGDPAANGEPAQPDGPRIKAIEISGYRPFDRFTAQPDSLTVIIGANASGKSSLFEFLRFVSFAASNPLPPEFDPRSAGKMLFHIGGPERIDFALVVDHGQRKPLRYEVEIQGPVGTPKTVRERLATTEPLAEGEREPFIFLDFRGGKGVVRDQVQRKLTRPAWTVQPNELALRRALDPTLVTLSRFQSFLSSWRFYSGFDVSGSAALRRPVPTEPTPTLADDGSNLSAVLFSLMTEHADAWQELEMYLRSAIPGFVSMNVKPRGGPGTVIGVWREQGLNDELTLADLSDGTLRLLCWATLCLAPSIPPLVCIDEPELGLHPRVLPMLAGLFRMASARSQILIATHSPYFLAQFDLDEIAVMRKEGGRAQFVRPGTSAALRREVAELGGDALAQLHISDELEARP
;
A
#
# COMPACT_ATOMS: atom_id res chain seq x y z
N MET A 1 -1.21 -9.08 8.08
CA MET A 1 -0.07 -8.14 8.12
C MET A 1 1.06 -8.77 8.91
N THR A 2 2.13 -9.14 8.26
CA THR A 2 3.30 -9.73 8.94
C THR A 2 4.13 -8.59 9.50
N ILE A 3 4.09 -8.39 10.80
CA ILE A 3 5.03 -7.48 11.48
C ILE A 3 6.38 -8.21 11.63
N ARG A 4 7.44 -7.44 11.77
CA ARG A 4 8.79 -7.96 12.03
C ARG A 4 8.79 -8.82 13.30
N SER A 5 9.68 -9.81 13.34
CA SER A 5 9.77 -10.74 14.49
C SER A 5 10.09 -10.02 15.81
N ASP A 6 10.95 -9.00 15.76
CA ASP A 6 11.30 -8.16 16.90
C ASP A 6 10.12 -7.29 17.38
N ALA A 7 9.34 -6.73 16.43
CA ALA A 7 8.12 -5.99 16.73
C ALA A 7 7.04 -6.87 17.34
N ARG A 8 6.88 -8.11 16.84
CA ARG A 8 5.97 -9.10 17.40
C ARG A 8 6.40 -9.52 18.81
N ALA A 9 7.69 -9.75 19.01
CA ALA A 9 8.23 -10.08 20.33
C ALA A 9 7.97 -8.97 21.33
N LEU A 10 8.17 -7.69 20.96
CA LEU A 10 7.87 -6.56 21.81
C LEU A 10 6.38 -6.42 22.12
N LEU A 11 5.49 -6.63 21.14
CA LEU A 11 4.04 -6.62 21.38
C LEU A 11 3.61 -7.75 22.34
N GLN A 12 4.23 -8.92 22.21
CA GLN A 12 3.98 -10.05 23.12
C GLN A 12 4.47 -9.72 24.54
N GLU A 13 5.64 -9.15 24.69
CA GLU A 13 6.19 -8.70 25.97
C GLU A 13 5.27 -7.63 26.62
N ILE A 14 4.79 -6.67 25.84
CA ILE A 14 3.82 -5.67 26.31
C ILE A 14 2.50 -6.34 26.75
N LEU A 15 2.04 -7.34 26.00
CA LEU A 15 0.83 -8.09 26.35
C LEU A 15 1.00 -8.81 27.70
N GLU A 16 2.13 -9.47 27.90
CA GLU A 16 2.43 -10.24 29.12
C GLU A 16 2.64 -9.32 30.32
N ASP A 17 3.44 -8.25 30.16
CA ASP A 17 3.83 -7.38 31.26
C ASP A 17 2.69 -6.47 31.76
N PHE A 18 1.82 -5.99 30.86
CA PHE A 18 0.83 -4.95 31.19
C PHE A 18 -0.63 -5.40 31.09
N TYR A 19 -0.93 -6.42 30.29
CA TYR A 19 -2.30 -6.86 30.08
C TYR A 19 -2.63 -8.21 30.75
N GLN A 20 -1.62 -9.05 30.99
CA GLN A 20 -1.85 -10.35 31.66
C GLN A 20 -1.88 -10.30 33.20
N PRO A 21 -1.10 -9.43 33.89
CA PRO A 21 -1.21 -9.33 35.34
C PRO A 21 -2.58 -8.84 35.77
N GLU A 22 -2.97 -9.16 37.02
CA GLU A 22 -4.18 -8.63 37.63
C GLU A 22 -3.80 -7.68 38.79
N PRO A 23 -4.29 -6.42 38.73
CA PRO A 23 -5.09 -5.81 37.67
C PRO A 23 -4.23 -5.47 36.44
N ALA A 24 -4.78 -5.68 35.22
CA ALA A 24 -4.17 -5.18 34.00
C ALA A 24 -4.05 -3.64 34.04
N GLN A 25 -3.05 -3.10 33.37
CA GLN A 25 -2.86 -1.64 33.29
C GLN A 25 -2.18 -1.24 31.98
N PHE A 26 -2.50 -0.04 31.50
CA PHE A 26 -1.78 0.53 30.37
C PHE A 26 -0.44 1.10 30.86
N PRO A 27 0.69 0.82 30.21
CA PRO A 27 1.97 1.38 30.59
C PRO A 27 1.99 2.89 30.36
N ALA A 28 2.56 3.66 31.31
CA ALA A 28 2.87 5.06 31.09
C ALA A 28 3.93 5.17 29.99
N VAL A 29 3.82 6.18 29.11
CA VAL A 29 4.75 6.40 27.99
C VAL A 29 6.21 6.40 28.44
N GLN A 30 6.50 7.11 29.54
CA GLN A 30 7.86 7.19 30.06
C GLN A 30 8.33 5.87 30.68
N ALA A 31 7.45 5.14 31.37
CA ALA A 31 7.79 3.85 31.98
C ALA A 31 8.11 2.81 30.91
N LEU A 32 7.29 2.69 29.85
CA LEU A 32 7.54 1.77 28.76
C LEU A 32 8.84 2.13 28.02
N ARG A 33 9.08 3.41 27.73
CA ARG A 33 10.31 3.87 27.06
C ARG A 33 11.57 3.67 27.88
N VAL A 34 11.47 3.65 29.20
CA VAL A 34 12.62 3.38 30.10
C VAL A 34 12.88 1.88 30.14
N SER A 35 11.84 1.05 30.33
CA SER A 35 11.98 -0.42 30.38
C SER A 35 12.48 -1.01 29.04
N HIS A 36 12.15 -0.36 27.92
CA HIS A 36 12.53 -0.79 26.57
C HIS A 36 13.41 0.26 25.86
N GLU A 37 14.43 0.78 26.55
CA GLU A 37 15.28 1.87 26.04
C GLU A 37 15.96 1.53 24.70
N ALA A 38 16.46 0.31 24.57
CA ALA A 38 17.06 -0.19 23.33
C ALA A 38 16.08 -0.35 22.16
N GLN A 39 14.77 -0.35 22.43
CA GLN A 39 13.69 -0.60 21.46
C GLN A 39 12.81 0.64 21.25
N ARG A 40 13.25 1.84 21.65
CA ARG A 40 12.45 3.07 21.53
C ARG A 40 11.97 3.34 20.09
N SER A 41 12.85 3.13 19.11
CA SER A 41 12.51 3.30 17.71
C SER A 41 11.42 2.31 17.26
N LEU A 42 11.43 1.11 17.80
CA LEU A 42 10.45 0.07 17.52
C LEU A 42 9.09 0.39 18.15
N ILE A 43 9.07 0.97 19.35
CA ILE A 43 7.83 1.49 19.98
C ILE A 43 7.22 2.59 19.11
N ASP A 44 8.03 3.53 18.62
CA ASP A 44 7.56 4.60 17.74
C ASP A 44 7.04 4.05 16.40
N GLU A 45 7.66 3.01 15.85
CA GLU A 45 7.17 2.28 14.68
C GLU A 45 5.81 1.59 14.95
N LEU A 46 5.67 0.92 16.08
CA LEU A 46 4.42 0.26 16.47
C LEU A 46 3.27 1.24 16.70
N VAL A 47 3.56 2.45 17.19
CA VAL A 47 2.59 3.54 17.27
C VAL A 47 2.23 4.05 15.87
N ALA A 48 3.23 4.32 15.03
CA ALA A 48 3.01 4.78 13.66
C ALA A 48 2.23 3.77 12.81
N THR A 49 2.42 2.48 13.05
CA THR A 49 1.71 1.39 12.37
C THR A 49 0.41 0.98 13.06
N GLN A 50 -0.04 1.73 14.07
CA GLN A 50 -1.28 1.49 14.82
C GLN A 50 -1.37 0.13 15.54
N HIS A 51 -0.26 -0.49 15.88
CA HIS A 51 -0.25 -1.66 16.76
C HIS A 51 -0.27 -1.26 18.23
N LEU A 52 0.24 -0.06 18.53
CA LEU A 52 0.10 0.62 19.81
C LEU A 52 -0.60 1.96 19.60
N LYS A 53 -1.45 2.34 20.55
CA LYS A 53 -2.09 3.65 20.61
C LYS A 53 -1.57 4.42 21.82
N GLN A 54 -1.18 5.67 21.61
CA GLN A 54 -0.81 6.56 22.70
C GLN A 54 -2.00 7.47 23.05
N ASP A 55 -2.45 7.44 24.30
CA ASP A 55 -3.54 8.27 24.79
C ASP A 55 -3.29 8.68 26.25
N MET A 56 -3.51 9.97 26.55
CA MET A 56 -3.36 10.57 27.89
C MET A 56 -2.06 10.20 28.64
N GLY A 57 -0.94 10.15 27.92
CA GLY A 57 0.37 9.80 28.49
C GLY A 57 0.57 8.31 28.76
N ARG A 58 -0.25 7.44 28.18
CA ARG A 58 -0.15 5.97 28.27
C ARG A 58 -0.15 5.35 26.88
N TYR A 59 0.37 4.12 26.78
CA TYR A 59 0.23 3.29 25.60
C TYR A 59 -0.88 2.26 25.80
N ALA A 60 -1.67 2.01 24.76
CA ALA A 60 -2.64 0.92 24.70
C ALA A 60 -2.31 0.02 23.51
N LEU A 61 -2.40 -1.29 23.72
CA LEU A 61 -2.33 -2.28 22.65
C LEU A 61 -3.64 -2.20 21.85
N THR A 62 -3.56 -2.03 20.55
CA THR A 62 -4.75 -1.97 19.68
C THR A 62 -5.27 -3.37 19.33
N VAL A 63 -6.47 -3.45 18.74
CA VAL A 63 -6.97 -4.73 18.18
C VAL A 63 -5.97 -5.27 17.15
N LYS A 64 -5.42 -4.41 16.30
CA LYS A 64 -4.40 -4.78 15.33
C LYS A 64 -3.11 -5.28 15.99
N GLY A 65 -2.68 -4.62 17.07
CA GLY A 65 -1.54 -5.06 17.87
C GLY A 65 -1.80 -6.40 18.56
N LEU A 66 -3.00 -6.62 19.10
CA LEU A 66 -3.40 -7.88 19.71
C LEU A 66 -3.34 -9.04 18.70
N LEU A 67 -3.93 -8.87 17.53
CA LEU A 67 -3.89 -9.89 16.46
C LEU A 67 -2.46 -10.14 15.95
N ALA A 68 -1.63 -9.10 15.94
CA ALA A 68 -0.25 -9.19 15.49
C ALA A 68 0.68 -9.92 16.50
N CYS A 69 0.33 -10.02 17.78
CA CYS A 69 1.08 -10.83 18.75
C CYS A 69 1.17 -12.29 18.31
N GLY A 70 0.09 -12.86 17.75
CA GLY A 70 0.08 -14.22 17.23
C GLY A 70 0.19 -15.32 18.31
N SER A 71 0.04 -14.99 19.58
CA SER A 71 0.20 -15.92 20.69
C SER A 71 -1.13 -16.55 21.13
N ALA A 72 -1.06 -17.65 21.87
CA ALA A 72 -2.24 -18.30 22.46
C ALA A 72 -2.98 -17.38 23.44
N GLU A 73 -2.24 -16.52 24.14
CA GLU A 73 -2.77 -15.52 25.07
C GLU A 73 -3.55 -14.44 24.34
N ALA A 74 -2.98 -13.92 23.24
CA ALA A 74 -3.64 -12.94 22.39
C ALA A 74 -4.93 -13.51 21.78
N LYS A 75 -4.90 -14.77 21.33
CA LYS A 75 -6.06 -15.49 20.82
C LYS A 75 -7.17 -15.59 21.87
N ARG A 76 -6.86 -16.03 23.09
CA ARG A 76 -7.84 -16.13 24.19
C ARG A 76 -8.47 -14.78 24.51
N LEU A 77 -7.68 -13.70 24.45
CA LEU A 77 -8.18 -12.36 24.71
C LEU A 77 -9.10 -11.86 23.59
N ALA A 78 -8.79 -12.11 22.33
CA ALA A 78 -9.65 -11.81 21.19
C ALA A 78 -10.97 -12.59 21.29
N GLU A 79 -10.93 -13.90 21.55
CA GLU A 79 -12.11 -14.74 21.76
C GLU A 79 -12.96 -14.27 22.95
N ALA A 80 -12.33 -13.80 24.03
CA ALA A 80 -13.04 -13.24 25.18
C ALA A 80 -13.74 -11.90 24.88
N CYS A 81 -13.13 -11.08 24.02
CA CYS A 81 -13.75 -9.85 23.49
C CYS A 81 -14.98 -10.19 22.63
N ASP A 82 -14.84 -11.15 21.73
CA ASP A 82 -15.94 -11.57 20.85
C ASP A 82 -17.09 -12.19 21.62
N ALA A 83 -16.81 -12.98 22.66
CA ALA A 83 -17.81 -13.54 23.55
C ALA A 83 -18.57 -12.48 24.40
N LEU A 84 -18.00 -11.29 24.54
CA LEU A 84 -18.64 -10.19 25.28
C LEU A 84 -19.61 -9.39 24.37
N LEU A 85 -19.39 -9.29 23.07
CA LEU A 85 -20.18 -8.46 22.15
C LEU A 85 -21.70 -8.70 22.23
N PRO A 86 -22.23 -9.93 22.28
CA PRO A 86 -23.68 -10.16 22.40
C PRO A 86 -24.28 -9.47 23.63
N ALA A 87 -23.61 -9.57 24.80
CA ALA A 87 -24.07 -8.94 26.02
C ALA A 87 -24.06 -7.41 25.98
N LEU A 88 -23.10 -6.81 25.25
CA LEU A 88 -23.05 -5.36 25.01
C LEU A 88 -24.18 -4.91 24.07
N LYS A 89 -24.48 -5.68 23.03
CA LYS A 89 -25.64 -5.44 22.15
C LYS A 89 -26.97 -5.51 22.92
N ASP A 90 -27.10 -6.47 23.80
CA ASP A 90 -28.29 -6.62 24.66
C ASP A 90 -28.39 -5.50 25.71
N ALA A 91 -27.27 -5.02 26.25
CA ALA A 91 -27.26 -3.88 27.15
C ALA A 91 -27.75 -2.61 26.44
N TYR A 92 -27.29 -2.37 25.20
CA TYR A 92 -27.76 -1.24 24.38
C TYR A 92 -29.25 -1.35 24.05
N ARG A 93 -29.72 -2.54 23.62
CA ARG A 93 -31.14 -2.76 23.29
C ARG A 93 -32.07 -2.52 24.51
N ALA A 94 -31.58 -2.88 25.70
CA ALA A 94 -32.36 -2.70 26.92
C ALA A 94 -32.50 -1.21 27.29
N GLU A 95 -31.44 -0.45 27.23
CA GLU A 95 -31.41 0.97 27.62
C GLU A 95 -30.48 1.77 26.68
N PRO A 96 -30.97 2.17 25.49
CA PRO A 96 -30.20 2.99 24.58
C PRO A 96 -29.79 4.34 25.21
N GLY A 97 -28.52 4.72 25.05
CA GLY A 97 -27.99 5.99 25.57
C GLY A 97 -27.63 6.00 27.05
N ARG A 98 -27.79 4.88 27.76
CA ARG A 98 -27.33 4.75 29.15
C ARG A 98 -25.81 4.61 29.21
N THR A 99 -25.21 5.25 30.23
CA THR A 99 -23.82 5.01 30.60
C THR A 99 -23.79 3.81 31.59
N TRP A 100 -23.06 2.78 31.24
CA TRP A 100 -22.87 1.57 32.01
C TRP A 100 -21.56 1.60 32.77
N ALA A 101 -21.57 1.37 34.07
CA ALA A 101 -20.36 1.10 34.81
C ALA A 101 -19.83 -0.30 34.50
N VAL A 102 -18.50 -0.46 34.51
CA VAL A 102 -17.87 -1.76 34.26
C VAL A 102 -18.35 -2.83 35.22
N ASP A 103 -18.58 -2.47 36.51
CA ASP A 103 -19.09 -3.38 37.53
C ASP A 103 -20.52 -3.87 37.24
N GLU A 104 -21.37 -3.02 36.66
CA GLU A 104 -22.72 -3.40 36.24
C GLU A 104 -22.70 -4.39 35.08
N LEU A 105 -21.81 -4.15 34.10
CA LEU A 105 -21.62 -5.08 32.99
C LEU A 105 -21.02 -6.42 33.47
N ALA A 106 -20.13 -6.38 34.45
CA ALA A 106 -19.56 -7.57 35.08
C ALA A 106 -20.64 -8.41 35.76
N GLN A 107 -21.52 -7.79 36.54
CA GLN A 107 -22.67 -8.48 37.16
C GLN A 107 -23.61 -9.09 36.12
N ARG A 108 -23.90 -8.36 35.03
CA ARG A 108 -24.81 -8.81 33.97
C ARG A 108 -24.25 -9.99 33.18
N THR A 109 -22.96 -10.06 33.03
CA THR A 109 -22.26 -11.11 32.25
C THR A 109 -21.75 -12.25 33.09
N GLY A 110 -21.81 -12.15 34.44
CA GLY A 110 -21.26 -13.13 35.37
C GLY A 110 -19.73 -13.17 35.36
N LYS A 111 -19.07 -12.14 34.84
CA LYS A 111 -17.60 -12.02 34.73
C LYS A 111 -17.05 -11.08 35.80
N ARG A 112 -15.71 -11.10 35.99
CA ARG A 112 -15.03 -10.17 36.90
C ARG A 112 -14.90 -8.80 36.26
N SER A 113 -15.02 -7.72 37.05
CA SER A 113 -14.89 -6.34 36.56
C SER A 113 -13.55 -6.09 35.86
N ALA A 114 -12.45 -6.64 36.36
CA ALA A 114 -11.13 -6.52 35.74
C ALA A 114 -11.08 -7.18 34.34
N GLU A 115 -11.77 -8.31 34.15
CA GLU A 115 -11.88 -8.98 32.85
C GLU A 115 -12.70 -8.14 31.85
N ILE A 116 -13.84 -7.59 32.33
CA ILE A 116 -14.66 -6.70 31.46
C ILE A 116 -13.90 -5.44 31.09
N ALA A 117 -13.20 -4.79 32.03
CA ALA A 117 -12.41 -3.60 31.75
C ALA A 117 -11.32 -3.87 30.71
N LYS A 118 -10.63 -5.00 30.82
CA LYS A 118 -9.60 -5.45 29.88
C LYS A 118 -10.17 -5.69 28.48
N ASN A 119 -11.27 -6.39 28.35
CA ASN A 119 -11.91 -6.68 27.07
C ASN A 119 -12.47 -5.40 26.44
N LEU A 120 -13.09 -4.53 27.21
CA LEU A 120 -13.59 -3.23 26.74
C LEU A 120 -12.46 -2.35 26.22
N ALA A 121 -11.25 -2.45 26.78
CA ALA A 121 -10.09 -1.68 26.30
C ALA A 121 -9.76 -1.91 24.82
N PHE A 122 -10.03 -3.10 24.29
CA PHE A 122 -9.90 -3.44 22.88
C PHE A 122 -11.19 -3.13 22.10
N LEU A 123 -12.34 -3.46 22.64
CA LEU A 123 -13.63 -3.28 21.96
C LEU A 123 -13.99 -1.80 21.73
N ILE A 124 -13.50 -0.87 22.57
CA ILE A 124 -13.68 0.58 22.38
C ILE A 124 -13.04 1.09 21.08
N GLU A 125 -12.10 0.37 20.50
CA GLU A 125 -11.51 0.73 19.19
C GLU A 125 -12.45 0.48 18.02
N LEU A 126 -13.42 -0.42 18.22
CA LEU A 126 -14.55 -0.55 17.32
C LEU A 126 -15.49 0.63 17.56
N PRO A 127 -16.31 1.07 16.58
CA PRO A 127 -17.22 2.19 16.76
C PRO A 127 -18.43 1.84 17.63
N ILE A 128 -18.19 1.22 18.80
CA ILE A 128 -19.24 0.75 19.71
C ILE A 128 -19.60 1.74 20.82
N ALA A 129 -18.75 2.74 21.07
CA ALA A 129 -18.91 3.68 22.17
C ALA A 129 -19.13 5.11 21.65
N SER A 130 -20.14 5.80 22.21
CA SER A 130 -20.31 7.25 22.04
C SER A 130 -19.47 8.05 23.03
N SER A 131 -19.25 7.50 24.23
CA SER A 131 -18.35 8.04 25.25
C SER A 131 -17.93 6.96 26.25
N TYR A 132 -16.81 7.18 26.94
CA TYR A 132 -16.32 6.32 28.00
C TYR A 132 -15.45 7.08 28.99
N SER A 133 -15.33 6.57 30.23
CA SER A 133 -14.39 7.07 31.23
C SER A 133 -13.34 6.03 31.54
N ARG A 134 -12.17 6.47 32.01
CA ARG A 134 -11.04 5.61 32.35
C ARG A 134 -10.54 5.86 33.76
N ASP A 135 -10.00 4.85 34.39
CA ASP A 135 -9.26 4.97 35.64
C ASP A 135 -7.90 5.68 35.39
N PRO A 136 -7.59 6.76 36.11
CA PRO A 136 -6.33 7.50 35.90
C PRO A 136 -5.07 6.68 36.25
N GLY A 137 -5.18 5.71 37.15
CA GLY A 137 -4.08 4.88 37.59
C GLY A 137 -3.73 3.77 36.61
N THR A 138 -4.72 3.06 36.10
CA THR A 138 -4.54 1.92 35.19
C THR A 138 -4.72 2.28 33.71
N GLY A 139 -5.49 3.32 33.39
CA GLY A 139 -5.88 3.70 32.04
C GLY A 139 -7.03 2.86 31.48
N LEU A 140 -7.52 1.84 32.21
CA LEU A 140 -8.60 0.96 31.76
C LEU A 140 -9.96 1.64 31.86
N PRO A 141 -10.95 1.25 31.02
CA PRO A 141 -12.32 1.76 31.09
C PRO A 141 -12.98 1.48 32.44
N THR A 142 -13.66 2.49 32.98
CA THR A 142 -14.48 2.39 34.21
C THR A 142 -15.97 2.48 33.92
N SER A 143 -16.32 3.18 32.82
CA SER A 143 -17.68 3.25 32.32
C SER A 143 -17.71 3.46 30.81
N ILE A 144 -18.84 3.08 30.19
CA ILE A 144 -19.03 3.20 28.73
C ILE A 144 -20.50 3.54 28.44
N GLN A 145 -20.69 4.44 27.47
CA GLN A 145 -21.98 4.68 26.85
C GLN A 145 -21.91 4.16 25.41
N PHE A 146 -22.77 3.23 25.05
CA PHE A 146 -22.75 2.61 23.75
C PHE A 146 -23.36 3.51 22.69
N ALA A 147 -22.77 3.50 21.48
CA ALA A 147 -23.35 4.05 20.27
C ALA A 147 -24.29 3.03 19.60
N GLU A 148 -25.19 3.48 18.73
CA GLU A 148 -26.09 2.59 17.97
C GLU A 148 -25.31 1.57 17.14
N SER A 149 -24.15 1.95 16.62
CA SER A 149 -23.22 1.10 15.88
C SER A 149 -22.71 -0.13 16.63
N VAL A 150 -22.92 -0.22 17.96
CA VAL A 150 -22.66 -1.46 18.70
C VAL A 150 -23.48 -2.63 18.17
N LEU A 151 -24.69 -2.37 17.63
CA LEU A 151 -25.56 -3.41 17.06
C LEU A 151 -24.95 -4.06 15.82
N ASP A 152 -24.22 -3.28 15.03
CA ASP A 152 -23.56 -3.70 13.79
C ASP A 152 -22.10 -4.14 14.01
N ALA A 153 -21.59 -4.05 15.25
CA ALA A 153 -20.22 -4.43 15.55
C ALA A 153 -19.98 -5.91 15.25
N GLU A 154 -18.99 -6.16 14.40
CA GLU A 154 -18.53 -7.51 14.06
C GLU A 154 -17.52 -8.02 15.10
N PRO A 155 -17.42 -9.34 15.30
CA PRO A 155 -16.35 -9.94 16.10
C PRO A 155 -14.97 -9.51 15.61
N ILE A 156 -14.03 -9.37 16.55
CA ILE A 156 -12.60 -9.13 16.22
C ILE A 156 -12.10 -10.23 15.28
N GLY A 157 -12.56 -11.47 15.50
CA GLY A 157 -12.22 -12.65 14.72
C GLY A 157 -10.74 -13.02 14.84
N TRP A 158 -10.43 -14.19 15.41
CA TRP A 158 -9.06 -14.70 15.34
C TRP A 158 -8.87 -15.38 13.98
N PRO A 159 -7.82 -15.04 13.21
CA PRO A 159 -7.54 -15.72 11.94
C PRO A 159 -7.42 -17.23 12.16
N ASP A 160 -8.20 -18.03 11.43
CA ASP A 160 -8.09 -19.49 11.49
C ASP A 160 -6.73 -19.92 10.93
N GLY A 161 -5.89 -20.51 11.77
CA GLY A 161 -4.52 -20.91 11.47
C GLY A 161 -3.49 -20.13 12.28
N ASP A 162 -2.38 -20.80 12.63
CA ASP A 162 -1.26 -20.13 13.28
C ASP A 162 -0.66 -19.11 12.28
N PRO A 163 -0.73 -17.79 12.56
CA PRO A 163 -0.16 -16.79 11.66
C PRO A 163 1.36 -16.93 11.50
N ALA A 164 2.01 -17.75 12.31
CA ALA A 164 3.42 -18.10 12.17
C ALA A 164 3.66 -19.34 11.30
N ALA A 165 2.64 -20.18 11.05
CA ALA A 165 2.79 -21.43 10.29
C ALA A 165 2.52 -21.28 8.79
N ASN A 166 1.73 -20.28 8.39
CA ASN A 166 1.43 -20.00 6.98
C ASN A 166 2.02 -18.64 6.63
N GLY A 167 3.23 -18.64 6.09
CA GLY A 167 3.92 -17.43 5.59
C GLY A 167 3.28 -16.80 4.33
N GLU A 168 1.97 -16.93 4.14
CA GLU A 168 1.25 -16.17 3.14
C GLU A 168 0.72 -14.88 3.79
N PRO A 169 1.17 -13.71 3.31
CA PRO A 169 0.60 -12.43 3.72
C PRO A 169 -0.90 -12.43 3.39
N ALA A 170 -1.72 -11.84 4.26
CA ALA A 170 -3.13 -11.61 4.01
C ALA A 170 -3.30 -11.10 2.57
N GLN A 171 -4.12 -11.79 1.77
CA GLN A 171 -4.29 -11.41 0.36
C GLN A 171 -4.89 -10.00 0.32
N PRO A 172 -4.22 -9.08 -0.33
CA PRO A 172 -4.66 -7.69 -0.38
C PRO A 172 -5.95 -7.54 -1.19
N ASP A 173 -6.78 -6.58 -0.78
CA ASP A 173 -8.12 -6.34 -1.30
C ASP A 173 -8.21 -5.84 -2.77
N GLY A 174 -7.21 -6.07 -3.61
CA GLY A 174 -7.18 -5.58 -4.99
C GLY A 174 -6.36 -6.43 -5.97
N PRO A 175 -6.54 -6.21 -7.28
CA PRO A 175 -5.77 -6.91 -8.29
C PRO A 175 -4.27 -6.54 -8.20
N ARG A 176 -3.39 -7.55 -8.33
CA ARG A 176 -1.92 -7.40 -8.26
C ARG A 176 -1.21 -8.16 -9.36
N ILE A 177 -0.11 -7.60 -9.82
CA ILE A 177 0.79 -8.26 -10.76
C ILE A 177 1.60 -9.31 -10.00
N LYS A 178 1.48 -10.57 -10.39
CA LYS A 178 2.27 -11.70 -9.86
C LYS A 178 3.50 -11.99 -10.71
N ALA A 179 3.41 -11.76 -12.02
CA ALA A 179 4.54 -11.92 -12.92
C ALA A 179 4.47 -10.95 -14.09
N ILE A 180 5.63 -10.51 -14.51
CA ILE A 180 5.87 -9.66 -15.68
C ILE A 180 6.87 -10.41 -16.56
N GLU A 181 6.51 -10.71 -17.78
CA GLU A 181 7.37 -11.32 -18.77
C GLU A 181 7.53 -10.35 -19.95
N ILE A 182 8.76 -10.06 -20.36
CA ILE A 182 9.06 -9.11 -21.45
C ILE A 182 10.15 -9.67 -22.33
N SER A 183 9.96 -9.60 -23.63
CA SER A 183 10.99 -9.89 -24.62
C SER A 183 10.96 -8.85 -25.73
N GLY A 184 12.13 -8.43 -26.19
CA GLY A 184 12.27 -7.51 -27.32
C GLY A 184 12.12 -6.03 -27.00
N TYR A 185 12.04 -5.64 -25.72
CA TYR A 185 11.95 -4.24 -25.29
C TYR A 185 13.23 -3.78 -24.59
N ARG A 186 13.99 -2.84 -25.16
CA ARG A 186 15.22 -2.26 -24.59
C ARG A 186 16.19 -3.31 -24.02
N PRO A 187 16.55 -3.35 -22.69
CA PRO A 187 17.45 -4.37 -22.18
C PRO A 187 16.75 -5.73 -21.95
N PHE A 188 15.42 -5.81 -22.18
CA PHE A 188 14.64 -7.00 -21.85
C PHE A 188 14.58 -7.97 -23.04
N ASP A 189 15.31 -9.06 -22.90
CA ASP A 189 15.21 -10.25 -23.73
C ASP A 189 15.04 -11.46 -22.81
N ARG A 190 13.88 -12.12 -22.88
CA ARG A 190 13.47 -13.19 -21.95
C ARG A 190 13.52 -12.76 -20.48
N PHE A 191 13.10 -11.54 -20.21
CA PHE A 191 13.03 -10.99 -18.87
C PHE A 191 11.78 -11.49 -18.14
N THR A 192 11.94 -11.87 -16.87
CA THR A 192 10.83 -12.22 -15.98
C THR A 192 11.05 -11.54 -14.64
N ALA A 193 10.00 -10.92 -14.10
CA ALA A 193 9.98 -10.36 -12.77
C ALA A 193 8.73 -10.85 -12.00
N GLN A 194 8.89 -11.11 -10.72
CA GLN A 194 7.82 -11.50 -9.80
C GLN A 194 7.79 -10.51 -8.64
N PRO A 195 7.12 -9.37 -8.80
CA PRO A 195 7.02 -8.38 -7.74
C PRO A 195 6.02 -8.81 -6.66
N ASP A 196 6.34 -8.47 -5.40
CA ASP A 196 5.41 -8.59 -4.27
C ASP A 196 4.59 -7.32 -4.07
N SER A 197 3.83 -7.28 -2.97
CA SER A 197 3.03 -6.10 -2.56
C SER A 197 3.87 -4.84 -2.44
N LEU A 198 5.04 -4.98 -1.82
CA LEU A 198 6.10 -3.99 -1.77
C LEU A 198 7.36 -4.62 -2.35
N THR A 199 7.95 -3.97 -3.33
CA THR A 199 9.22 -4.41 -3.92
C THR A 199 10.15 -3.23 -4.10
N VAL A 200 11.28 -3.26 -3.43
CA VAL A 200 12.35 -2.26 -3.54
C VAL A 200 13.40 -2.77 -4.52
N ILE A 201 13.52 -2.10 -5.64
CA ILE A 201 14.37 -2.50 -6.78
C ILE A 201 15.68 -1.73 -6.71
N ILE A 202 16.79 -2.44 -6.54
CA ILE A 202 18.13 -1.89 -6.59
C ILE A 202 18.91 -2.44 -7.80
N GLY A 203 20.08 -1.91 -8.04
CA GLY A 203 21.00 -2.37 -9.10
C GLY A 203 21.79 -1.23 -9.70
N ALA A 204 22.88 -1.56 -10.36
CA ALA A 204 23.77 -0.60 -10.98
C ALA A 204 23.05 0.32 -11.99
N ASN A 205 23.67 1.45 -12.34
CA ASN A 205 23.18 2.31 -13.41
C ASN A 205 23.07 1.52 -14.72
N ALA A 206 22.03 1.79 -15.50
CA ALA A 206 21.71 1.08 -16.74
C ALA A 206 21.38 -0.43 -16.58
N SER A 207 21.08 -0.92 -15.37
CA SER A 207 20.62 -2.30 -15.14
C SER A 207 19.21 -2.57 -15.69
N GLY A 208 18.40 -1.52 -15.91
CA GLY A 208 17.06 -1.61 -16.49
C GLY A 208 15.92 -1.18 -15.57
N LYS A 209 16.20 -0.66 -14.36
CA LYS A 209 15.16 -0.21 -13.41
C LYS A 209 14.18 0.78 -14.04
N SER A 210 14.67 1.90 -14.55
CA SER A 210 13.85 2.91 -15.23
C SER A 210 13.17 2.34 -16.48
N SER A 211 13.84 1.42 -17.21
CA SER A 211 13.22 0.74 -18.36
C SER A 211 12.02 -0.12 -17.97
N LEU A 212 12.02 -0.74 -16.78
CA LEU A 212 10.87 -1.48 -16.28
C LEU A 212 9.69 -0.55 -15.98
N PHE A 213 9.93 0.58 -15.32
CA PHE A 213 8.87 1.56 -15.04
C PHE A 213 8.34 2.21 -16.34
N GLU A 214 9.20 2.51 -17.29
CA GLU A 214 8.79 3.00 -18.60
C GLU A 214 7.97 1.96 -19.38
N PHE A 215 8.32 0.67 -19.28
CA PHE A 215 7.54 -0.40 -19.87
C PHE A 215 6.14 -0.50 -19.24
N LEU A 216 6.04 -0.48 -17.91
CA LEU A 216 4.74 -0.50 -17.22
C LEU A 216 3.91 0.74 -17.56
N ARG A 217 4.54 1.93 -17.65
CA ARG A 217 3.89 3.17 -18.11
C ARG A 217 3.37 3.03 -19.55
N PHE A 218 4.15 2.41 -20.42
CA PHE A 218 3.73 2.09 -21.79
C PHE A 218 2.49 1.22 -21.81
N VAL A 219 2.45 0.14 -21.02
CA VAL A 219 1.29 -0.76 -20.93
C VAL A 219 0.06 -0.03 -20.41
N SER A 220 0.22 0.75 -19.34
CA SER A 220 -0.85 1.57 -18.76
C SER A 220 -1.44 2.56 -19.77
N PHE A 221 -0.58 3.25 -20.50
CA PHE A 221 -0.99 4.21 -21.55
C PHE A 221 -1.73 3.51 -22.70
N ALA A 222 -1.17 2.40 -23.21
CA ALA A 222 -1.74 1.64 -24.32
C ALA A 222 -3.09 0.99 -24.02
N ALA A 223 -3.40 0.73 -22.74
CA ALA A 223 -4.69 0.21 -22.31
C ALA A 223 -5.87 1.17 -22.64
N SER A 224 -5.62 2.46 -22.73
CA SER A 224 -6.65 3.49 -22.97
C SER A 224 -6.40 4.34 -24.21
N ASN A 225 -5.19 4.32 -24.77
CA ASN A 225 -4.77 5.17 -25.87
C ASN A 225 -4.23 4.32 -27.05
N PRO A 226 -4.14 4.86 -28.26
CA PRO A 226 -3.30 4.27 -29.30
C PRO A 226 -1.86 4.07 -28.80
N LEU A 227 -1.12 3.15 -29.41
CA LEU A 227 0.28 2.96 -29.07
C LEU A 227 1.02 4.30 -29.06
N PRO A 228 1.89 4.55 -28.05
CA PRO A 228 2.47 5.86 -27.84
C PRO A 228 3.36 6.32 -29.01
N PRO A 229 3.60 7.64 -29.12
CA PRO A 229 4.36 8.25 -30.23
C PRO A 229 5.80 7.77 -30.37
N GLU A 230 6.35 7.12 -29.35
CA GLU A 230 7.69 6.51 -29.40
C GLU A 230 7.81 5.44 -30.49
N PHE A 231 6.69 4.92 -30.95
CA PHE A 231 6.62 4.07 -32.15
C PHE A 231 6.54 4.86 -33.47
N ASP A 232 6.46 6.20 -33.43
CA ASP A 232 6.52 7.06 -34.61
C ASP A 232 7.96 7.16 -35.11
N PRO A 233 8.23 7.09 -36.47
CA PRO A 233 9.56 7.25 -37.06
C PRO A 233 10.30 8.54 -36.68
N ARG A 234 9.55 9.59 -36.31
CA ARG A 234 10.11 10.89 -35.92
C ARG A 234 10.71 10.89 -34.52
N SER A 235 10.36 9.92 -33.68
CA SER A 235 10.74 9.82 -32.26
C SER A 235 11.79 8.77 -32.05
N ALA A 236 12.84 8.60 -32.74
CA ALA A 236 13.93 7.65 -32.47
C ALA A 236 13.50 6.25 -31.91
N GLY A 237 12.26 5.83 -32.20
CA GLY A 237 11.61 4.63 -31.65
C GLY A 237 12.34 3.30 -31.86
N LYS A 238 13.42 3.29 -32.71
CA LYS A 238 14.34 2.15 -32.76
C LYS A 238 14.95 1.78 -31.41
N MET A 239 15.03 2.73 -30.48
CA MET A 239 15.57 2.49 -29.13
C MET A 239 14.60 1.75 -28.21
N LEU A 240 13.36 1.50 -28.61
CA LEU A 240 12.41 0.70 -27.85
C LEU A 240 12.63 -0.80 -28.05
N PHE A 241 13.08 -1.20 -29.23
CA PHE A 241 13.37 -2.60 -29.49
C PHE A 241 14.72 -3.03 -28.93
N HIS A 242 14.81 -4.28 -28.55
CA HIS A 242 16.07 -4.86 -28.08
C HIS A 242 17.15 -4.80 -29.17
N ILE A 243 18.33 -4.30 -28.82
CA ILE A 243 19.44 -4.13 -29.77
C ILE A 243 19.93 -5.51 -30.26
N GLY A 244 19.90 -5.70 -31.57
CA GLY A 244 20.27 -6.97 -32.20
C GLY A 244 19.18 -8.03 -32.26
N GLY A 245 17.99 -7.72 -31.71
CA GLY A 245 16.79 -8.54 -31.82
C GLY A 245 15.88 -8.14 -32.99
N PRO A 246 14.79 -8.89 -33.22
CA PRO A 246 13.75 -8.51 -34.16
C PRO A 246 13.03 -7.24 -33.69
N GLU A 247 12.45 -6.46 -34.63
CA GLU A 247 11.54 -5.36 -34.30
C GLU A 247 10.18 -5.89 -33.81
N ARG A 248 10.20 -6.53 -32.65
CA ARG A 248 9.08 -7.20 -32.03
C ARG A 248 9.19 -7.10 -30.52
N ILE A 249 8.08 -6.82 -29.87
CA ILE A 249 7.93 -6.85 -28.42
C ILE A 249 6.85 -7.87 -28.08
N ASP A 250 7.19 -8.83 -27.25
CA ASP A 250 6.26 -9.78 -26.63
C ASP A 250 6.23 -9.51 -25.14
N PHE A 251 5.06 -9.44 -24.56
CA PHE A 251 4.95 -9.39 -23.12
C PHE A 251 3.75 -10.16 -22.60
N ALA A 252 3.87 -10.60 -21.34
CA ALA A 252 2.75 -11.14 -20.58
C ALA A 252 2.73 -10.59 -19.16
N LEU A 253 1.53 -10.32 -18.67
CA LEU A 253 1.27 -9.97 -17.27
C LEU A 253 0.39 -11.04 -16.64
N VAL A 254 0.80 -11.57 -15.50
CA VAL A 254 -0.04 -12.44 -14.67
C VAL A 254 -0.57 -11.59 -13.53
N VAL A 255 -1.91 -11.45 -13.45
CA VAL A 255 -2.60 -10.61 -12.48
C VAL A 255 -3.51 -11.45 -11.60
N ASP A 256 -3.31 -11.38 -10.30
CA ASP A 256 -4.16 -12.02 -9.30
C ASP A 256 -5.27 -11.05 -8.85
N HIS A 257 -6.48 -11.59 -8.69
CA HIS A 257 -7.67 -10.86 -8.24
C HIS A 257 -8.17 -11.31 -6.85
N GLY A 258 -7.38 -12.10 -6.14
CA GLY A 258 -7.68 -12.61 -4.80
C GLY A 258 -8.67 -13.79 -4.74
N GLN A 259 -9.82 -13.73 -5.40
CA GLN A 259 -10.88 -14.75 -5.28
C GLN A 259 -11.06 -15.66 -6.51
N ARG A 260 -10.28 -15.46 -7.56
CA ARG A 260 -10.41 -16.18 -8.84
C ARG A 260 -9.04 -16.64 -9.32
N LYS A 261 -9.05 -17.59 -10.27
CA LYS A 261 -7.80 -17.95 -10.96
C LYS A 261 -7.15 -16.70 -11.57
N PRO A 262 -5.83 -16.53 -11.41
CA PRO A 262 -5.12 -15.37 -11.97
C PRO A 262 -5.38 -15.24 -13.46
N LEU A 263 -5.35 -14.00 -13.95
CA LEU A 263 -5.46 -13.69 -15.37
C LEU A 263 -4.05 -13.55 -15.98
N ARG A 264 -3.89 -14.09 -17.17
CA ARG A 264 -2.72 -13.90 -18.02
C ARG A 264 -3.10 -13.03 -19.22
N TYR A 265 -2.47 -11.88 -19.33
CA TYR A 265 -2.62 -10.95 -20.45
C TYR A 265 -1.37 -11.00 -21.32
N GLU A 266 -1.52 -11.42 -22.57
CA GLU A 266 -0.44 -11.60 -23.53
C GLU A 266 -0.63 -10.64 -24.71
N VAL A 267 0.45 -9.95 -25.09
CA VAL A 267 0.46 -9.02 -26.21
C VAL A 267 1.72 -9.22 -27.03
N GLU A 268 1.54 -9.21 -28.36
CA GLU A 268 2.60 -9.21 -29.35
C GLU A 268 2.47 -7.97 -30.24
N ILE A 269 3.50 -7.13 -30.25
CA ILE A 269 3.59 -5.94 -31.09
C ILE A 269 4.76 -6.10 -32.04
N GLN A 270 4.55 -5.86 -33.33
CA GLN A 270 5.56 -5.97 -34.37
C GLN A 270 5.76 -4.61 -35.04
N GLY A 271 7.05 -4.29 -35.37
CA GLY A 271 7.44 -3.13 -36.17
C GLY A 271 7.06 -3.23 -37.66
N PRO A 272 7.61 -2.39 -38.51
CA PRO A 272 8.72 -1.49 -38.23
C PRO A 272 8.32 -0.29 -37.37
N VAL A 273 9.36 0.36 -36.81
CA VAL A 273 9.21 1.64 -36.12
C VAL A 273 8.40 2.61 -36.99
N GLY A 274 7.34 3.20 -36.42
CA GLY A 274 6.46 4.16 -37.09
C GLY A 274 5.18 3.56 -37.67
N THR A 275 5.11 2.26 -37.80
CA THR A 275 3.88 1.55 -38.16
C THR A 275 3.71 0.30 -37.31
N PRO A 276 3.69 0.45 -35.94
CA PRO A 276 3.55 -0.68 -35.06
C PRO A 276 2.21 -1.38 -35.31
N LYS A 277 2.22 -2.70 -35.21
CA LYS A 277 1.01 -3.52 -35.35
C LYS A 277 0.89 -4.44 -34.16
N THR A 278 -0.26 -4.42 -33.53
CA THR A 278 -0.66 -5.45 -32.58
C THR A 278 -0.98 -6.72 -33.36
N VAL A 279 -0.08 -7.69 -33.27
CA VAL A 279 -0.21 -8.97 -34.00
C VAL A 279 -1.11 -9.92 -33.24
N ARG A 280 -0.95 -9.98 -31.92
CA ARG A 280 -1.74 -10.82 -31.03
C ARG A 280 -2.04 -10.10 -29.73
N GLU A 281 -3.22 -10.31 -29.22
CA GLU A 281 -3.65 -9.85 -27.89
C GLU A 281 -4.59 -10.87 -27.29
N ARG A 282 -4.31 -11.34 -26.07
CA ARG A 282 -5.08 -12.38 -25.40
C ARG A 282 -5.18 -12.11 -23.92
N LEU A 283 -6.39 -12.22 -23.36
CA LEU A 283 -6.66 -12.27 -21.93
C LEU A 283 -7.41 -13.55 -21.59
N ALA A 284 -6.81 -14.37 -20.72
CA ALA A 284 -7.39 -15.64 -20.30
C ALA A 284 -7.00 -15.92 -18.83
N THR A 285 -7.65 -16.88 -18.18
CA THR A 285 -7.17 -17.39 -16.89
C THR A 285 -5.85 -18.16 -17.09
N THR A 286 -5.03 -18.26 -16.05
CA THR A 286 -3.77 -19.04 -16.09
C THR A 286 -4.04 -20.53 -16.16
N GLU A 287 -5.19 -20.97 -15.62
CA GLU A 287 -5.62 -22.36 -15.53
C GLU A 287 -7.10 -22.48 -15.91
N PRO A 288 -7.61 -23.67 -16.25
CA PRO A 288 -9.04 -23.90 -16.44
C PRO A 288 -9.86 -23.51 -15.20
N LEU A 289 -11.10 -23.02 -15.40
CA LEU A 289 -11.97 -22.61 -14.29
C LEU A 289 -12.65 -23.79 -13.59
N ALA A 290 -12.95 -24.87 -14.30
CA ALA A 290 -13.62 -26.06 -13.77
C ALA A 290 -12.75 -27.30 -13.83
N GLU A 291 -12.90 -28.20 -12.86
CA GLU A 291 -12.30 -29.52 -12.89
C GLU A 291 -12.79 -30.30 -14.11
N GLY A 292 -11.86 -30.80 -14.94
CA GLY A 292 -12.15 -31.52 -16.17
C GLY A 292 -12.07 -30.67 -17.45
N GLU A 293 -12.03 -29.35 -17.37
CA GLU A 293 -11.66 -28.51 -18.51
C GLU A 293 -10.16 -28.61 -18.77
N ARG A 294 -9.78 -28.58 -20.05
CA ARG A 294 -8.34 -28.68 -20.44
C ARG A 294 -7.74 -27.33 -20.83
N GLU A 295 -8.56 -26.33 -21.10
CA GLU A 295 -8.10 -25.04 -21.62
C GLU A 295 -8.44 -23.89 -20.67
N PRO A 296 -7.56 -22.86 -20.59
CA PRO A 296 -7.82 -21.65 -19.86
C PRO A 296 -9.09 -20.94 -20.38
N PHE A 297 -9.80 -20.28 -19.50
CA PHE A 297 -11.00 -19.54 -19.84
C PHE A 297 -10.66 -18.21 -20.50
N ILE A 298 -11.08 -18.04 -21.77
CA ILE A 298 -10.71 -16.90 -22.61
C ILE A 298 -11.72 -15.77 -22.44
N PHE A 299 -11.24 -14.56 -22.18
CA PHE A 299 -12.02 -13.31 -22.14
C PHE A 299 -11.84 -12.49 -23.42
N LEU A 300 -10.64 -12.51 -24.02
CA LEU A 300 -10.29 -11.82 -25.24
C LEU A 300 -9.23 -12.63 -25.99
N ASP A 301 -9.40 -12.79 -27.31
CA ASP A 301 -8.39 -13.36 -28.22
C ASP A 301 -8.48 -12.70 -29.59
N PHE A 302 -7.49 -11.88 -29.90
CA PHE A 302 -7.35 -11.12 -31.14
C PHE A 302 -6.07 -11.45 -31.86
N ARG A 303 -6.14 -11.51 -33.20
CA ARG A 303 -5.00 -11.67 -34.10
C ARG A 303 -5.18 -10.77 -35.31
N GLY A 304 -4.20 -9.89 -35.56
CA GLY A 304 -4.26 -8.95 -36.68
C GLY A 304 -5.53 -8.08 -36.71
N GLY A 305 -5.97 -7.59 -35.53
CA GLY A 305 -7.14 -6.73 -35.38
C GLY A 305 -8.50 -7.43 -35.45
N LYS A 306 -8.55 -8.76 -35.61
CA LYS A 306 -9.78 -9.56 -35.65
C LYS A 306 -9.77 -10.60 -34.53
N GLY A 307 -10.90 -10.79 -33.87
CA GLY A 307 -10.96 -11.74 -32.77
C GLY A 307 -12.33 -11.90 -32.13
N VAL A 308 -12.30 -12.42 -30.92
CA VAL A 308 -13.48 -12.69 -30.11
C VAL A 308 -13.32 -12.12 -28.71
N VAL A 309 -14.44 -11.75 -28.12
CA VAL A 309 -14.55 -11.36 -26.72
C VAL A 309 -15.61 -12.20 -26.03
N ARG A 310 -15.48 -12.40 -24.73
CA ARG A 310 -16.50 -13.07 -23.94
C ARG A 310 -17.53 -12.09 -23.44
N ASP A 311 -18.73 -12.20 -24.00
CA ASP A 311 -19.93 -11.57 -23.46
C ASP A 311 -20.30 -12.32 -22.16
N GLN A 312 -20.25 -11.64 -21.03
CA GLN A 312 -20.54 -12.26 -19.73
C GLN A 312 -22.04 -12.39 -19.45
N VAL A 313 -22.88 -11.60 -20.10
CA VAL A 313 -24.34 -11.71 -20.03
C VAL A 313 -24.80 -12.93 -20.80
N GLN A 314 -24.35 -13.07 -22.04
CA GLN A 314 -24.67 -14.21 -22.89
C GLN A 314 -23.82 -15.46 -22.61
N ARG A 315 -22.79 -15.35 -21.79
CA ARG A 315 -21.84 -16.41 -21.41
C ARG A 315 -21.16 -17.12 -22.59
N LYS A 316 -20.96 -16.43 -23.71
CA LYS A 316 -20.35 -16.99 -24.92
C LYS A 316 -19.28 -16.08 -25.52
N LEU A 317 -18.38 -16.66 -26.31
CA LEU A 317 -17.45 -15.91 -27.15
C LEU A 317 -18.20 -15.36 -28.37
N THR A 318 -18.09 -14.06 -28.59
CA THR A 318 -18.73 -13.32 -29.67
C THR A 318 -17.73 -12.51 -30.46
N ARG A 319 -17.99 -12.26 -31.71
CA ARG A 319 -17.24 -11.27 -32.48
C ARG A 319 -17.85 -9.91 -32.18
N PRO A 320 -17.06 -8.96 -31.66
CA PRO A 320 -17.56 -7.62 -31.36
C PRO A 320 -17.87 -6.87 -32.67
N ALA A 321 -18.83 -5.93 -32.60
CA ALA A 321 -19.19 -5.07 -33.73
C ALA A 321 -18.12 -3.99 -34.04
N TRP A 322 -17.23 -3.72 -33.09
CA TRP A 322 -16.15 -2.73 -33.26
C TRP A 322 -14.89 -3.34 -33.91
N THR A 323 -14.13 -2.51 -34.57
CA THR A 323 -12.86 -2.89 -35.21
C THR A 323 -11.67 -2.35 -34.42
N VAL A 324 -10.57 -3.08 -34.44
CA VAL A 324 -9.28 -2.67 -33.82
C VAL A 324 -8.35 -2.18 -34.91
N GLN A 325 -7.80 -0.99 -34.71
CA GLN A 325 -6.77 -0.46 -35.60
C GLN A 325 -5.42 -1.18 -35.36
N PRO A 326 -4.55 -1.26 -36.35
CA PRO A 326 -3.27 -1.94 -36.17
C PRO A 326 -2.42 -1.38 -35.03
N ASN A 327 -2.50 -0.08 -34.77
CA ASN A 327 -1.74 0.64 -33.75
C ASN A 327 -2.48 0.79 -32.43
N GLU A 328 -3.40 -0.09 -32.10
CA GLU A 328 -4.09 -0.08 -30.79
C GLU A 328 -4.28 -1.48 -30.24
N LEU A 329 -4.49 -1.57 -28.94
CA LEU A 329 -4.89 -2.80 -28.26
C LEU A 329 -6.41 -2.98 -28.37
N ALA A 330 -6.86 -4.23 -28.53
CA ALA A 330 -8.27 -4.57 -28.52
C ALA A 330 -8.93 -4.26 -27.14
N LEU A 331 -8.18 -4.42 -26.06
CA LEU A 331 -8.60 -4.09 -24.71
C LEU A 331 -9.08 -2.62 -24.59
N ARG A 332 -8.46 -1.70 -25.32
CA ARG A 332 -8.88 -0.29 -25.39
C ARG A 332 -10.34 -0.10 -25.83
N ARG A 333 -10.87 -1.02 -26.62
CA ARG A 333 -12.24 -0.99 -27.14
C ARG A 333 -13.26 -1.68 -26.21
N ALA A 334 -12.81 -2.27 -25.11
CA ALA A 334 -13.65 -3.02 -24.18
C ALA A 334 -14.46 -2.10 -23.24
N LEU A 335 -15.15 -1.11 -23.79
CA LEU A 335 -15.98 -0.13 -23.06
C LEU A 335 -17.43 -0.58 -22.88
N ASP A 336 -17.79 -1.74 -23.46
CA ASP A 336 -19.14 -2.29 -23.36
C ASP A 336 -19.42 -2.82 -21.94
N PRO A 337 -20.51 -2.39 -21.27
CA PRO A 337 -20.88 -2.86 -19.94
C PRO A 337 -21.06 -4.39 -19.82
N THR A 338 -21.31 -5.10 -20.92
CA THR A 338 -21.41 -6.57 -20.93
C THR A 338 -20.06 -7.27 -20.82
N LEU A 339 -18.96 -6.54 -21.06
CA LEU A 339 -17.58 -7.02 -21.01
C LEU A 339 -16.91 -6.72 -19.65
N VAL A 340 -17.61 -7.02 -18.55
CA VAL A 340 -17.23 -6.60 -17.17
C VAL A 340 -15.77 -6.91 -16.83
N THR A 341 -15.27 -8.12 -17.12
CA THR A 341 -13.87 -8.49 -16.80
C THR A 341 -12.87 -7.65 -17.62
N LEU A 342 -13.14 -7.44 -18.90
CA LEU A 342 -12.27 -6.64 -19.76
C LEU A 342 -12.25 -5.17 -19.33
N SER A 343 -13.41 -4.59 -19.04
CA SER A 343 -13.53 -3.21 -18.55
C SER A 343 -12.81 -3.01 -17.22
N ARG A 344 -12.96 -3.94 -16.26
CA ARG A 344 -12.23 -3.90 -14.98
C ARG A 344 -10.72 -4.06 -15.18
N PHE A 345 -10.30 -4.96 -16.07
CA PHE A 345 -8.89 -5.17 -16.35
C PHE A 345 -8.26 -3.94 -17.04
N GLN A 346 -8.98 -3.34 -17.99
CA GLN A 346 -8.57 -2.08 -18.62
C GLN A 346 -8.44 -0.95 -17.59
N SER A 347 -9.45 -0.80 -16.71
CA SER A 347 -9.42 0.20 -15.63
C SER A 347 -8.26 -0.04 -14.67
N PHE A 348 -7.97 -1.28 -14.33
CA PHE A 348 -6.80 -1.66 -13.51
C PHE A 348 -5.50 -1.19 -14.16
N LEU A 349 -5.27 -1.50 -15.44
CA LEU A 349 -4.05 -1.09 -16.14
C LEU A 349 -3.93 0.44 -16.27
N SER A 350 -5.01 1.12 -16.62
CA SER A 350 -5.02 2.57 -16.89
C SER A 350 -4.93 3.43 -15.61
N SER A 351 -5.22 2.85 -14.46
CA SER A 351 -5.15 3.55 -13.16
C SER A 351 -3.79 3.51 -12.49
N TRP A 352 -2.78 2.85 -13.07
CA TRP A 352 -1.42 2.82 -12.54
C TRP A 352 -0.80 4.22 -12.49
N ARG A 353 0.04 4.48 -11.49
CA ARG A 353 0.73 5.76 -11.32
C ARG A 353 2.24 5.58 -11.22
N PHE A 354 2.96 6.59 -11.72
CA PHE A 354 4.42 6.53 -11.89
C PHE A 354 5.03 7.84 -11.41
N TYR A 355 5.65 7.83 -10.26
CA TYR A 355 6.26 9.00 -9.64
C TYR A 355 7.79 8.93 -9.79
N SER A 356 8.37 9.91 -10.47
CA SER A 356 9.83 10.10 -10.59
C SER A 356 10.32 11.30 -9.78
N GLY A 357 9.59 11.64 -8.73
CA GLY A 357 9.76 12.84 -7.91
C GLY A 357 8.70 13.89 -8.21
N PHE A 358 8.45 14.73 -7.23
CA PHE A 358 7.50 15.84 -7.36
C PHE A 358 8.24 17.10 -7.81
N ASP A 359 7.63 17.89 -8.70
CA ASP A 359 8.13 19.23 -8.99
C ASP A 359 7.83 20.14 -7.79
N VAL A 360 8.86 20.43 -7.00
CA VAL A 360 8.80 21.31 -5.82
C VAL A 360 9.49 22.65 -6.07
N SER A 361 9.87 22.97 -7.30
CA SER A 361 10.49 24.26 -7.64
C SER A 361 9.62 25.44 -7.24
N GLY A 362 10.20 26.63 -7.10
CA GLY A 362 9.44 27.84 -6.72
C GLY A 362 8.30 28.20 -7.68
N SER A 363 8.35 27.71 -8.92
CA SER A 363 7.30 27.91 -9.95
C SER A 363 6.32 26.73 -10.03
N ALA A 364 6.51 25.68 -9.27
CA ALA A 364 5.72 24.45 -9.35
C ALA A 364 4.23 24.67 -9.13
N ALA A 365 3.41 23.92 -9.85
CA ALA A 365 1.96 23.99 -9.75
C ALA A 365 1.45 23.61 -8.35
N LEU A 366 2.08 22.65 -7.67
CA LEU A 366 1.71 22.24 -6.32
C LEU A 366 1.79 23.38 -5.27
N ARG A 367 2.57 24.44 -5.55
CA ARG A 367 2.69 25.62 -4.68
C ARG A 367 1.58 26.66 -4.92
N ARG A 368 0.70 26.43 -5.88
CA ARG A 368 -0.34 27.38 -6.29
C ARG A 368 -1.73 26.89 -5.91
N PRO A 369 -2.72 27.81 -5.80
CA PRO A 369 -4.12 27.41 -5.71
C PRO A 369 -4.53 26.58 -6.94
N VAL A 370 -5.29 25.49 -6.69
CA VAL A 370 -5.79 24.59 -7.74
C VAL A 370 -7.31 24.45 -7.65
N PRO A 371 -8.00 24.14 -8.76
CA PRO A 371 -9.43 23.82 -8.72
C PRO A 371 -9.70 22.60 -7.86
N THR A 372 -10.87 22.58 -7.20
CA THR A 372 -11.36 21.38 -6.52
C THR A 372 -11.84 20.37 -7.55
N GLU A 373 -11.56 19.09 -7.29
CA GLU A 373 -11.95 17.96 -8.13
C GLU A 373 -12.74 16.94 -7.28
N PRO A 374 -13.77 16.29 -7.82
CA PRO A 374 -14.41 15.18 -7.14
C PRO A 374 -13.46 13.97 -7.10
N THR A 375 -13.26 13.37 -5.92
CA THR A 375 -12.42 12.17 -5.70
C THR A 375 -11.03 12.21 -6.37
N PRO A 376 -10.22 13.25 -6.10
CA PRO A 376 -8.93 13.41 -6.78
C PRO A 376 -7.93 12.35 -6.32
N THR A 377 -7.17 11.78 -7.26
CA THR A 377 -5.92 11.05 -6.98
C THR A 377 -4.73 11.96 -7.18
N LEU A 378 -3.68 11.81 -6.39
CA LEU A 378 -2.49 12.64 -6.51
C LEU A 378 -1.87 12.51 -7.92
N ALA A 379 -1.68 13.62 -8.60
CA ALA A 379 -1.05 13.67 -9.91
C ALA A 379 0.44 13.26 -9.82
N ASP A 380 0.99 12.72 -10.91
CA ASP A 380 2.37 12.22 -10.97
C ASP A 380 3.42 13.29 -10.60
N ASP A 381 3.11 14.57 -10.87
CA ASP A 381 3.95 15.74 -10.54
C ASP A 381 3.53 16.44 -9.22
N GLY A 382 2.49 15.97 -8.55
CA GLY A 382 1.94 16.56 -7.33
C GLY A 382 1.11 17.83 -7.55
N SER A 383 0.87 18.24 -8.81
CA SER A 383 0.26 19.54 -9.15
C SER A 383 -1.10 19.80 -8.50
N ASN A 384 -1.89 18.75 -8.22
CA ASN A 384 -3.20 18.84 -7.59
C ASN A 384 -3.21 18.56 -6.07
N LEU A 385 -2.06 18.64 -5.40
CA LEU A 385 -1.92 18.31 -3.97
C LEU A 385 -3.00 19.00 -3.11
N SER A 386 -3.24 20.31 -3.30
CA SER A 386 -4.24 21.03 -2.51
C SER A 386 -5.67 20.52 -2.73
N ALA A 387 -6.01 20.01 -3.93
CA ALA A 387 -7.32 19.43 -4.21
C ALA A 387 -7.48 18.07 -3.49
N VAL A 388 -6.42 17.24 -3.49
CA VAL A 388 -6.41 15.97 -2.74
C VAL A 388 -6.53 16.21 -1.24
N LEU A 389 -5.76 17.16 -0.70
CA LEU A 389 -5.85 17.57 0.70
C LEU A 389 -7.25 18.09 1.07
N PHE A 390 -7.90 18.84 0.17
CA PHE A 390 -9.26 19.31 0.37
C PHE A 390 -10.26 18.16 0.47
N SER A 391 -10.19 17.19 -0.42
CA SER A 391 -11.04 15.99 -0.36
C SER A 391 -10.78 15.18 0.93
N LEU A 392 -9.53 14.99 1.33
CA LEU A 392 -9.21 14.33 2.60
C LEU A 392 -9.83 15.04 3.79
N MET A 393 -9.68 16.37 3.85
CA MET A 393 -10.18 17.18 4.95
C MET A 393 -11.72 17.17 5.05
N THR A 394 -12.43 17.18 3.90
CA THR A 394 -13.89 17.34 3.86
C THR A 394 -14.66 16.02 3.85
N GLU A 395 -14.08 14.95 3.29
CA GLU A 395 -14.78 13.70 3.03
C GLU A 395 -14.18 12.51 3.79
N HIS A 396 -12.92 12.62 4.28
CA HIS A 396 -12.17 11.52 4.87
C HIS A 396 -11.46 11.94 6.15
N ALA A 397 -12.25 12.28 7.19
CA ALA A 397 -11.74 12.85 8.44
C ALA A 397 -10.68 11.95 9.13
N ASP A 398 -10.84 10.63 9.07
CA ASP A 398 -9.89 9.70 9.68
C ASP A 398 -8.52 9.75 8.96
N ALA A 399 -8.53 9.72 7.62
CA ALA A 399 -7.31 9.83 6.82
C ALA A 399 -6.64 11.21 7.00
N TRP A 400 -7.43 12.28 7.17
CA TRP A 400 -6.93 13.61 7.49
C TRP A 400 -6.22 13.64 8.84
N GLN A 401 -6.82 13.06 9.88
CA GLN A 401 -6.22 12.98 11.21
C GLN A 401 -4.92 12.15 11.19
N GLU A 402 -4.93 11.03 10.45
CA GLU A 402 -3.75 10.18 10.29
C GLU A 402 -2.61 10.94 9.59
N LEU A 403 -2.92 11.71 8.55
CA LEU A 403 -1.96 12.59 7.88
C LEU A 403 -1.37 13.64 8.84
N GLU A 404 -2.21 14.33 9.63
CA GLU A 404 -1.72 15.30 10.61
C GLU A 404 -0.85 14.65 11.70
N MET A 405 -1.22 13.47 12.19
CA MET A 405 -0.41 12.71 13.16
C MET A 405 0.95 12.35 12.59
N TYR A 406 0.98 11.86 11.34
CA TYR A 406 2.21 11.53 10.65
C TYR A 406 3.11 12.76 10.50
N LEU A 407 2.57 13.88 10.03
CA LEU A 407 3.32 15.12 9.86
C LEU A 407 3.85 15.65 11.19
N ARG A 408 3.08 15.54 12.27
CA ARG A 408 3.48 15.97 13.62
C ARG A 408 4.66 15.15 14.17
N SER A 409 4.75 13.88 13.80
CA SER A 409 5.87 13.03 14.19
C SER A 409 7.10 13.21 13.28
N ALA A 410 6.89 13.53 12.00
CA ALA A 410 7.96 13.65 11.02
C ALA A 410 8.63 15.05 11.00
N ILE A 411 7.86 16.09 11.27
CA ILE A 411 8.29 17.49 11.10
C ILE A 411 8.24 18.22 12.45
N PRO A 412 9.40 18.48 13.06
CA PRO A 412 9.47 19.27 14.28
C PRO A 412 8.85 20.66 14.08
N GLY A 413 7.98 21.07 15.00
CA GLY A 413 7.31 22.37 14.93
C GLY A 413 5.99 22.38 14.17
N PHE A 414 5.63 21.33 13.46
CA PHE A 414 4.29 21.24 12.84
C PHE A 414 3.19 21.29 13.91
N VAL A 415 2.21 22.17 13.71
CA VAL A 415 1.05 22.32 14.61
C VAL A 415 -0.22 21.75 13.97
N SER A 416 -0.58 22.24 12.80
CA SER A 416 -1.79 21.82 12.08
C SER A 416 -1.73 22.21 10.62
N MET A 417 -2.57 21.57 9.83
CA MET A 417 -2.77 21.90 8.41
C MET A 417 -4.25 22.16 8.16
N ASN A 418 -4.56 22.95 7.14
CA ASN A 418 -5.91 23.22 6.69
C ASN A 418 -5.89 23.46 5.18
N VAL A 419 -7.05 23.47 4.54
CA VAL A 419 -7.18 23.84 3.13
C VAL A 419 -8.20 24.99 3.02
N LYS A 420 -7.79 26.08 2.39
CA LYS A 420 -8.59 27.30 2.32
C LYS A 420 -8.87 27.71 0.87
N PRO A 421 -10.06 28.28 0.60
CA PRO A 421 -10.34 28.90 -0.70
C PRO A 421 -9.38 30.08 -0.93
N ARG A 422 -8.64 30.07 -2.04
CA ARG A 422 -7.77 31.17 -2.52
C ARG A 422 -7.59 31.07 -4.02
N GLY A 423 -7.33 32.21 -4.66
CA GLY A 423 -7.00 32.28 -6.10
C GLY A 423 -8.18 32.41 -7.04
N GLY A 424 -9.42 32.31 -6.56
CA GLY A 424 -10.64 32.45 -7.35
C GLY A 424 -11.74 31.47 -6.94
N PRO A 425 -12.93 31.57 -7.54
CA PRO A 425 -14.04 30.66 -7.23
C PRO A 425 -13.67 29.22 -7.51
N GLY A 426 -13.95 28.33 -6.55
CA GLY A 426 -13.71 26.89 -6.68
C GLY A 426 -12.23 26.47 -6.63
N THR A 427 -11.31 27.39 -6.28
CA THR A 427 -9.89 27.06 -6.10
C THR A 427 -9.50 27.03 -4.63
N VAL A 428 -8.58 26.13 -4.29
CA VAL A 428 -8.13 25.89 -2.91
C VAL A 428 -6.60 25.82 -2.84
N ILE A 429 -6.05 26.12 -1.66
CA ILE A 429 -4.64 25.93 -1.34
C ILE A 429 -4.49 25.38 0.08
N GLY A 430 -3.55 24.46 0.26
CA GLY A 430 -3.13 24.00 1.58
C GLY A 430 -2.47 25.13 2.37
N VAL A 431 -2.82 25.26 3.64
CA VAL A 431 -2.22 26.20 4.61
C VAL A 431 -1.68 25.41 5.80
N TRP A 432 -0.60 25.94 6.38
CA TRP A 432 0.23 25.25 7.34
C TRP A 432 0.48 26.14 8.55
N ARG A 433 0.42 25.58 9.74
CA ARG A 433 0.77 26.29 10.99
C ARG A 433 1.99 25.62 11.61
N GLU A 434 2.91 26.45 12.05
CA GLU A 434 4.16 26.03 12.65
C GLU A 434 4.38 26.74 13.99
N GLN A 435 4.99 26.04 14.92
CA GLN A 435 5.27 26.57 16.25
C GLN A 435 6.22 27.78 16.16
N GLY A 436 5.87 28.84 16.87
CA GLY A 436 6.66 30.08 16.89
C GLY A 436 6.35 31.05 15.75
N LEU A 437 5.48 30.71 14.80
CA LEU A 437 4.98 31.63 13.79
C LEU A 437 3.57 32.12 14.15
N ASN A 438 3.33 33.43 14.00
CA ASN A 438 2.02 34.03 14.23
C ASN A 438 1.09 33.87 13.03
N ASP A 439 1.66 33.83 11.81
CA ASP A 439 0.92 33.75 10.56
C ASP A 439 0.93 32.31 10.03
N GLU A 440 -0.11 32.00 9.25
CA GLU A 440 -0.18 30.73 8.50
C GLU A 440 0.70 30.80 7.26
N LEU A 441 1.46 29.76 7.03
CA LEU A 441 2.18 29.52 5.78
C LEU A 441 1.24 28.90 4.75
N THR A 442 1.53 29.07 3.48
CA THR A 442 0.89 28.33 2.38
C THR A 442 1.86 27.26 1.87
N LEU A 443 1.41 26.34 1.01
CA LEU A 443 2.32 25.38 0.36
C LEU A 443 3.45 26.08 -0.41
N ALA A 444 3.27 27.35 -0.83
CA ALA A 444 4.31 28.14 -1.48
C ALA A 444 5.50 28.44 -0.58
N ASP A 445 5.26 28.52 0.73
CA ASP A 445 6.25 28.93 1.73
C ASP A 445 7.02 27.75 2.32
N LEU A 446 6.57 26.51 2.07
CA LEU A 446 7.18 25.30 2.63
C LEU A 446 8.49 24.92 1.91
N SER A 447 9.40 24.30 2.66
CA SER A 447 10.63 23.73 2.11
C SER A 447 10.32 22.60 1.11
N ASP A 448 11.25 22.37 0.18
CA ASP A 448 11.13 21.31 -0.84
C ASP A 448 10.98 19.92 -0.19
N GLY A 449 11.77 19.64 0.85
CA GLY A 449 11.69 18.38 1.59
C GLY A 449 10.35 18.19 2.31
N THR A 450 9.81 19.26 2.91
CA THR A 450 8.49 19.23 3.55
C THR A 450 7.39 18.94 2.53
N LEU A 451 7.44 19.56 1.36
CA LEU A 451 6.47 19.34 0.28
C LEU A 451 6.53 17.91 -0.27
N ARG A 452 7.75 17.38 -0.49
CA ARG A 452 7.92 15.98 -0.94
C ARG A 452 7.34 15.00 0.07
N LEU A 453 7.66 15.18 1.35
CA LEU A 453 7.14 14.33 2.41
C LEU A 453 5.61 14.42 2.51
N LEU A 454 5.04 15.63 2.38
CA LEU A 454 3.59 15.84 2.36
C LEU A 454 2.94 15.13 1.17
N CYS A 455 3.53 15.18 -0.03
CA CYS A 455 3.03 14.45 -1.19
C CYS A 455 3.04 12.94 -0.95
N TRP A 456 4.14 12.37 -0.43
CA TRP A 456 4.21 10.93 -0.13
C TRP A 456 3.20 10.51 0.94
N ALA A 457 3.09 11.29 2.00
CA ALA A 457 2.11 11.02 3.05
C ALA A 457 0.68 11.10 2.51
N THR A 458 0.36 12.12 1.71
CA THR A 458 -0.95 12.27 1.07
C THR A 458 -1.27 11.10 0.15
N LEU A 459 -0.34 10.66 -0.69
CA LEU A 459 -0.51 9.50 -1.58
C LEU A 459 -0.79 8.22 -0.80
N CYS A 460 0.02 7.96 0.23
CA CYS A 460 -0.04 6.70 0.99
C CYS A 460 -1.24 6.62 1.93
N LEU A 461 -1.70 7.74 2.47
CA LEU A 461 -2.80 7.81 3.43
C LEU A 461 -4.17 8.04 2.76
N ALA A 462 -4.19 8.48 1.50
CA ALA A 462 -5.44 8.66 0.77
C ALA A 462 -6.24 7.34 0.71
N PRO A 463 -7.58 7.37 0.93
CA PRO A 463 -8.43 6.17 0.84
C PRO A 463 -8.36 5.49 -0.52
N SER A 464 -8.29 6.28 -1.60
CA SER A 464 -8.21 5.80 -2.99
C SER A 464 -6.77 5.85 -3.51
N ILE A 465 -5.92 4.94 -3.04
CA ILE A 465 -4.58 4.75 -3.61
C ILE A 465 -4.68 3.95 -4.92
N PRO A 466 -3.93 4.29 -5.98
CA PRO A 466 -3.89 3.52 -7.23
C PRO A 466 -3.46 2.06 -7.00
N PRO A 467 -3.98 1.08 -7.77
CA PRO A 467 -3.69 -0.34 -7.53
C PRO A 467 -2.22 -0.73 -7.77
N LEU A 468 -1.52 0.02 -8.60
CA LEU A 468 -0.06 -0.06 -8.78
C LEU A 468 0.54 1.34 -8.72
N VAL A 469 1.56 1.49 -7.90
CA VAL A 469 2.36 2.71 -7.77
C VAL A 469 3.83 2.36 -7.99
N CYS A 470 4.44 2.97 -9.01
CA CYS A 470 5.88 2.88 -9.28
C CYS A 470 6.55 4.18 -8.87
N ILE A 471 7.60 4.10 -8.07
CA ILE A 471 8.28 5.26 -7.48
C ILE A 471 9.77 5.17 -7.78
N ASP A 472 10.34 6.22 -8.35
CA ASP A 472 11.77 6.33 -8.60
C ASP A 472 12.39 7.32 -7.62
N GLU A 473 13.31 6.84 -6.78
CA GLU A 473 14.08 7.58 -5.78
C GLU A 473 13.23 8.48 -4.84
N PRO A 474 12.28 7.92 -4.06
CA PRO A 474 11.39 8.71 -3.21
C PRO A 474 12.12 9.47 -2.09
N GLU A 475 13.33 9.06 -1.72
CA GLU A 475 14.16 9.65 -0.69
C GLU A 475 14.86 10.94 -1.13
N LEU A 476 14.89 11.24 -2.43
CA LEU A 476 15.59 12.43 -2.93
C LEU A 476 15.07 13.72 -2.31
N GLY A 477 16.00 14.50 -1.74
CA GLY A 477 15.70 15.79 -1.10
C GLY A 477 15.04 15.67 0.26
N LEU A 478 14.95 14.47 0.83
CA LEU A 478 14.48 14.24 2.20
C LEU A 478 15.66 14.13 3.18
N HIS A 479 15.43 14.58 4.41
CA HIS A 479 16.41 14.41 5.47
C HIS A 479 16.48 12.94 5.92
N PRO A 480 17.65 12.33 6.16
CA PRO A 480 17.79 10.92 6.55
C PRO A 480 16.92 10.48 7.74
N ARG A 481 16.64 11.37 8.68
CA ARG A 481 15.78 11.08 9.85
C ARG A 481 14.35 10.69 9.51
N VAL A 482 13.82 11.06 8.34
CA VAL A 482 12.45 10.71 7.93
C VAL A 482 12.38 9.43 7.10
N LEU A 483 13.52 8.85 6.68
CA LEU A 483 13.55 7.67 5.84
C LEU A 483 12.88 6.43 6.48
N PRO A 484 13.08 6.14 7.79
CA PRO A 484 12.35 5.05 8.45
C PRO A 484 10.83 5.24 8.39
N MET A 485 10.37 6.46 8.61
CA MET A 485 8.95 6.81 8.56
C MET A 485 8.38 6.70 7.14
N LEU A 486 9.16 7.12 6.13
CA LEU A 486 8.79 7.00 4.73
C LEU A 486 8.65 5.52 4.32
N ALA A 487 9.61 4.67 4.72
CA ALA A 487 9.52 3.22 4.50
C ALA A 487 8.29 2.61 5.17
N GLY A 488 7.98 3.02 6.40
CA GLY A 488 6.76 2.63 7.13
C GLY A 488 5.48 3.02 6.39
N LEU A 489 5.42 4.23 5.80
CA LEU A 489 4.30 4.67 4.96
C LEU A 489 4.10 3.76 3.74
N PHE A 490 5.17 3.43 3.02
CA PHE A 490 5.07 2.56 1.85
C PHE A 490 4.65 1.14 2.22
N ARG A 491 5.14 0.60 3.35
CA ARG A 491 4.66 -0.70 3.86
C ARG A 491 3.17 -0.67 4.19
N MET A 492 2.71 0.36 4.87
CA MET A 492 1.29 0.50 5.17
C MET A 492 0.44 0.63 3.90
N ALA A 493 0.86 1.45 2.95
CA ALA A 493 0.19 1.62 1.67
C ALA A 493 0.20 0.33 0.83
N SER A 494 1.26 -0.50 0.96
CA SER A 494 1.39 -1.77 0.22
C SER A 494 0.35 -2.83 0.60
N ALA A 495 -0.35 -2.67 1.72
CA ALA A 495 -1.51 -3.50 2.05
C ALA A 495 -2.69 -3.27 1.10
N ARG A 496 -2.84 -2.04 0.57
CA ARG A 496 -3.97 -1.62 -0.29
C ARG A 496 -3.60 -1.44 -1.75
N SER A 497 -2.31 -1.31 -2.07
CA SER A 497 -1.75 -1.06 -3.40
C SER A 497 -0.52 -1.92 -3.60
N GLN A 498 -0.16 -2.23 -4.83
CA GLN A 498 1.15 -2.79 -5.12
C GLN A 498 2.14 -1.65 -5.35
N ILE A 499 3.26 -1.64 -4.61
CA ILE A 499 4.25 -0.56 -4.64
C ILE A 499 5.59 -1.10 -5.12
N LEU A 500 6.10 -0.53 -6.21
CA LEU A 500 7.43 -0.79 -6.74
C LEU A 500 8.29 0.45 -6.56
N ILE A 501 9.39 0.34 -5.84
CA ILE A 501 10.31 1.45 -5.57
C ILE A 501 11.64 1.15 -6.22
N ALA A 502 12.20 2.08 -6.99
CA ALA A 502 13.59 2.02 -7.41
C ALA A 502 14.39 3.01 -6.56
N THR A 503 15.53 2.57 -6.02
CA THR A 503 16.41 3.42 -5.22
C THR A 503 17.87 3.07 -5.44
N HIS A 504 18.75 4.07 -5.23
CA HIS A 504 20.19 3.92 -5.12
C HIS A 504 20.71 4.28 -3.73
N SER A 505 19.84 4.64 -2.79
CA SER A 505 20.23 5.07 -1.45
C SER A 505 20.45 3.88 -0.52
N PRO A 506 21.69 3.62 -0.05
CA PRO A 506 21.95 2.59 0.94
C PRO A 506 21.23 2.86 2.27
N TYR A 507 21.07 4.12 2.65
CA TYR A 507 20.36 4.52 3.87
C TYR A 507 18.86 4.24 3.80
N PHE A 508 18.25 4.42 2.62
CA PHE A 508 16.85 4.09 2.42
C PHE A 508 16.65 2.58 2.31
N LEU A 509 17.56 1.89 1.62
CA LEU A 509 17.55 0.43 1.50
C LEU A 509 17.63 -0.26 2.87
N ALA A 510 18.41 0.27 3.80
CA ALA A 510 18.54 -0.25 5.17
C ALA A 510 17.21 -0.26 5.96
N GLN A 511 16.19 0.44 5.48
CA GLN A 511 14.86 0.47 6.11
C GLN A 511 13.96 -0.70 5.68
N PHE A 512 14.41 -1.56 4.75
CA PHE A 512 13.60 -2.63 4.18
C PHE A 512 14.15 -4.01 4.54
N ASP A 513 13.28 -5.01 4.53
CA ASP A 513 13.66 -6.39 4.76
C ASP A 513 14.16 -7.03 3.46
N LEU A 514 15.02 -8.03 3.58
CA LEU A 514 15.62 -8.72 2.43
C LEU A 514 14.56 -9.31 1.47
N ASP A 515 13.40 -9.70 2.01
CA ASP A 515 12.28 -10.22 1.23
C ASP A 515 11.54 -9.13 0.41
N GLU A 516 11.67 -7.87 0.82
CA GLU A 516 11.11 -6.73 0.09
C GLU A 516 12.02 -6.26 -1.05
N ILE A 517 13.28 -6.78 -1.11
CA ILE A 517 14.29 -6.33 -2.06
C ILE A 517 14.30 -7.20 -3.32
N ALA A 518 14.48 -6.53 -4.45
CA ALA A 518 14.80 -7.14 -5.73
C ALA A 518 16.02 -6.47 -6.34
N VAL A 519 16.89 -7.25 -6.95
CA VAL A 519 18.10 -6.78 -7.61
C VAL A 519 17.89 -6.84 -9.12
N MET A 520 18.05 -5.71 -9.79
CA MET A 520 18.17 -5.66 -11.25
C MET A 520 19.63 -5.61 -11.66
N ARG A 521 20.06 -6.61 -12.40
CA ARG A 521 21.42 -6.69 -12.94
C ARG A 521 21.39 -6.92 -14.45
N LYS A 522 22.50 -6.61 -15.11
CA LYS A 522 22.66 -6.82 -16.54
C LYS A 522 23.77 -7.81 -16.79
N GLU A 523 23.44 -8.93 -17.41
CA GLU A 523 24.38 -9.98 -17.75
C GLU A 523 24.32 -10.27 -19.25
N GLY A 524 25.47 -10.21 -19.93
CA GLY A 524 25.52 -10.39 -21.37
C GLY A 524 24.63 -9.44 -22.17
N GLY A 525 24.39 -8.22 -21.68
CA GLY A 525 23.51 -7.23 -22.33
C GLY A 525 22.04 -7.37 -21.98
N ARG A 526 21.63 -8.38 -21.23
CA ARG A 526 20.23 -8.69 -20.84
C ARG A 526 19.99 -8.35 -19.39
N ALA A 527 18.85 -7.69 -19.11
CA ALA A 527 18.44 -7.43 -17.75
C ALA A 527 17.87 -8.69 -17.08
N GLN A 528 18.18 -8.86 -15.81
CA GLN A 528 17.64 -9.93 -14.93
C GLN A 528 17.05 -9.29 -13.69
N PHE A 529 16.01 -9.92 -13.15
CA PHE A 529 15.37 -9.56 -11.88
C PHE A 529 15.56 -10.72 -10.90
N VAL A 530 16.27 -10.47 -9.81
CA VAL A 530 16.62 -11.49 -8.82
C VAL A 530 16.08 -11.08 -7.46
N ARG A 531 15.54 -12.05 -6.74
CA ARG A 531 15.05 -11.88 -5.36
C ARG A 531 16.10 -12.42 -4.38
N PRO A 532 16.95 -11.60 -3.78
CA PRO A 532 18.02 -12.06 -2.87
C PRO A 532 17.46 -12.77 -1.63
N GLY A 533 16.26 -12.42 -1.18
CA GLY A 533 15.56 -13.09 -0.08
C GLY A 533 15.32 -14.60 -0.28
N THR A 534 15.42 -15.14 -1.51
CA THR A 534 15.33 -16.59 -1.75
C THR A 534 16.60 -17.34 -1.34
N SER A 535 17.74 -16.65 -1.15
CA SER A 535 19.02 -17.24 -0.77
C SER A 535 19.13 -17.46 0.75
N ALA A 536 19.14 -18.72 1.18
CA ALA A 536 19.32 -19.06 2.60
C ALA A 536 20.69 -18.63 3.16
N ALA A 537 21.72 -18.57 2.31
CA ALA A 537 23.06 -18.13 2.69
C ALA A 537 23.05 -16.62 3.00
N LEU A 538 22.44 -15.82 2.12
CA LEU A 538 22.36 -14.37 2.28
C LEU A 538 21.49 -13.98 3.49
N ARG A 539 20.39 -14.71 3.74
CA ARG A 539 19.57 -14.50 4.95
C ARG A 539 20.37 -14.67 6.24
N ARG A 540 21.23 -15.71 6.32
CA ARG A 540 22.08 -15.93 7.49
C ARG A 540 23.09 -14.80 7.65
N GLU A 541 23.74 -14.40 6.58
CA GLU A 541 24.73 -13.34 6.58
C GLU A 541 24.13 -11.99 7.02
N VAL A 542 22.95 -11.63 6.48
CA VAL A 542 22.21 -10.41 6.89
C VAL A 542 21.84 -10.50 8.38
N ALA A 543 21.42 -11.66 8.86
CA ALA A 543 21.10 -11.88 10.28
C ALA A 543 22.33 -11.75 11.20
N GLU A 544 23.52 -12.17 10.72
CA GLU A 544 24.78 -12.10 11.46
C GLU A 544 25.35 -10.68 11.48
N LEU A 545 25.22 -9.91 10.39
CA LEU A 545 25.74 -8.55 10.25
C LEU A 545 24.88 -7.49 10.95
N GLY A 546 23.59 -7.76 11.18
CA GLY A 546 22.67 -6.86 11.89
C GLY A 546 22.02 -5.78 11.00
N GLY A 547 21.47 -4.74 11.64
CA GLY A 547 20.57 -3.76 11.01
C GLY A 547 21.11 -2.97 9.81
N ASP A 548 22.45 -2.79 9.70
CA ASP A 548 23.06 -2.07 8.57
C ASP A 548 23.58 -3.00 7.46
N ALA A 549 23.35 -4.30 7.57
CA ALA A 549 23.87 -5.32 6.66
C ALA A 549 23.55 -5.04 5.19
N LEU A 550 22.30 -4.71 4.90
CA LEU A 550 21.83 -4.43 3.54
C LEU A 550 22.50 -3.20 2.94
N ALA A 551 22.68 -2.14 3.73
CA ALA A 551 23.41 -0.94 3.30
C ALA A 551 24.86 -1.26 2.97
N GLN A 552 25.55 -2.05 3.82
CA GLN A 552 26.94 -2.44 3.61
C GLN A 552 27.11 -3.32 2.37
N LEU A 553 26.26 -4.32 2.20
CA LEU A 553 26.27 -5.22 1.05
C LEU A 553 25.96 -4.49 -0.27
N HIS A 554 25.12 -3.46 -0.22
CA HIS A 554 24.83 -2.61 -1.37
C HIS A 554 26.00 -1.66 -1.69
N ILE A 555 26.62 -1.03 -0.68
CA ILE A 555 27.79 -0.16 -0.86
C ILE A 555 28.99 -0.92 -1.44
N SER A 556 29.15 -2.21 -1.08
CA SER A 556 30.21 -3.06 -1.60
C SER A 556 29.90 -3.71 -2.95
N ASP A 557 28.76 -3.41 -3.57
CA ASP A 557 28.21 -4.07 -4.77
C ASP A 557 28.01 -5.60 -4.62
N GLU A 558 28.14 -6.14 -3.42
CA GLU A 558 28.04 -7.58 -3.18
C GLU A 558 26.60 -8.08 -3.36
N LEU A 559 25.62 -7.24 -3.04
CA LEU A 559 24.21 -7.60 -3.21
C LEU A 559 23.83 -7.76 -4.69
N GLU A 560 24.42 -6.94 -5.57
CA GLU A 560 24.24 -6.98 -7.01
C GLU A 560 25.07 -8.07 -7.69
N ALA A 561 26.22 -8.42 -7.13
CA ALA A 561 27.17 -9.37 -7.73
C ALA A 561 26.78 -10.84 -7.49
N ARG A 562 26.00 -11.14 -6.45
CA ARG A 562 25.65 -12.53 -6.08
C ARG A 562 24.58 -13.11 -7.01
N PRO A 563 24.70 -14.42 -7.38
CA PRO A 563 23.74 -15.10 -8.25
C PRO A 563 22.37 -15.30 -7.62
#